data_1bb05d2149720622752b3073bfab9499
#
_entry.id   1bb05d2149720622752b3073bfab9499
#
_cell.length_a   1.000
_cell.length_b   1.000
_cell.length_c   1.000
_cell.angle_alpha   90.00
_cell.angle_beta   90.00
_cell.angle_gamma   90.00
#
_symmetry.space_group_name_H-M   'P 1'
#
loop_
_entity.id
_entity.type
_entity.pdbx_description
1 polymer ?
#
loop_
_entity_poly.entity_id
_entity_poly.type
_entity_poly.pdbx_seq_one_letter_code
_entity_poly.pdbx_strand_id
1 'polypeptide(L)'
;MLRRLLLTVALVVFAATSAAQATTSVTLVFTSYTTITKTHDKPPRGKSNAGDTIEFKDLLVATDNQLGKKKGKPIGYDAGTVVYTSATKQEIEGVTTFPGIGTLTFGGPMKTMKDGTVHVPVVKGTGSFKGAKGILIIGEGSQKAPNTYVLRLPHPIPLPGSA
;
A
#
# COMPACT_ATOMS: atom_id res chain seq x y z
N MET A 1 6.31 71.24 -28.21
CA MET A 1 6.04 70.78 -26.82
C MET A 1 5.57 69.32 -26.86
N LEU A 2 6.46 68.38 -26.56
CA LEU A 2 6.18 66.98 -26.65
C LEU A 2 5.96 66.40 -25.23
N ARG A 3 4.70 66.07 -24.86
CA ARG A 3 4.35 65.48 -23.59
C ARG A 3 4.71 63.98 -23.64
N ARG A 4 5.70 63.53 -22.86
CA ARG A 4 6.02 62.15 -22.66
C ARG A 4 5.04 61.54 -21.67
N LEU A 5 4.23 60.58 -22.11
CA LEU A 5 3.35 59.77 -21.29
C LEU A 5 4.20 58.61 -20.70
N LEU A 6 4.45 58.64 -19.40
CA LEU A 6 5.09 57.55 -18.68
C LEU A 6 4.01 56.50 -18.32
N LEU A 7 4.06 55.36 -18.99
CA LEU A 7 3.20 54.22 -18.71
C LEU A 7 3.87 53.38 -17.59
N THR A 8 3.36 53.47 -16.37
CA THR A 8 3.82 52.65 -15.24
C THR A 8 3.12 51.30 -15.31
N VAL A 9 3.85 50.26 -15.72
CA VAL A 9 3.38 48.85 -15.67
C VAL A 9 3.58 48.34 -14.26
N ALA A 10 2.50 48.17 -13.52
CA ALA A 10 2.52 47.51 -12.20
C ALA A 10 2.60 45.98 -12.41
N LEU A 11 3.75 45.40 -12.13
CA LEU A 11 3.95 43.97 -12.12
C LEU A 11 3.32 43.40 -10.84
N VAL A 12 2.14 42.77 -10.95
CA VAL A 12 1.52 42.06 -9.84
C VAL A 12 2.14 40.65 -9.78
N VAL A 13 3.05 40.45 -8.84
CA VAL A 13 3.63 39.13 -8.55
C VAL A 13 2.64 38.35 -7.68
N PHE A 14 1.94 37.41 -8.27
CA PHE A 14 1.16 36.41 -7.52
C PHE A 14 2.14 35.45 -6.87
N ALA A 15 2.44 35.61 -5.58
CA ALA A 15 3.10 34.59 -4.78
C ALA A 15 2.07 33.46 -4.54
N ALA A 16 2.18 32.38 -5.32
CA ALA A 16 1.45 31.15 -5.05
C ALA A 16 2.07 30.51 -3.80
N THR A 17 1.50 30.78 -2.63
CA THR A 17 1.79 30.04 -1.41
C THR A 17 1.21 28.64 -1.56
N SER A 18 2.04 27.66 -1.94
CA SER A 18 1.66 26.26 -1.86
C SER A 18 1.53 25.91 -0.38
N ALA A 19 0.30 25.87 0.14
CA ALA A 19 0.04 25.31 1.45
C ALA A 19 0.49 23.84 1.44
N ALA A 20 1.50 23.50 2.23
CA ALA A 20 1.92 22.14 2.44
C ALA A 20 0.72 21.39 3.04
N GLN A 21 0.12 20.48 2.26
CA GLN A 21 -0.96 19.64 2.76
C GLN A 21 -0.42 18.76 3.90
N ALA A 22 -1.01 18.89 5.08
CA ALA A 22 -0.67 18.05 6.23
C ALA A 22 -0.96 16.60 5.85
N THR A 23 0.06 15.73 5.91
CA THR A 23 -0.11 14.30 5.66
C THR A 23 -0.44 13.60 6.97
N THR A 24 -1.43 12.70 6.94
CA THR A 24 -1.80 11.86 8.08
C THR A 24 -1.05 10.53 8.00
N SER A 25 -0.34 10.16 9.07
CA SER A 25 0.25 8.82 9.19
C SER A 25 -0.81 7.85 9.70
N VAL A 26 -0.94 6.71 9.04
CA VAL A 26 -1.88 5.63 9.40
C VAL A 26 -1.12 4.31 9.43
N THR A 27 -1.31 3.56 10.51
CA THR A 27 -0.81 2.20 10.63
C THR A 27 -2.00 1.24 10.71
N LEU A 28 -2.06 0.25 9.81
CA LEU A 28 -3.06 -0.81 9.83
C LEU A 28 -2.36 -2.12 10.13
N VAL A 29 -2.78 -2.81 11.18
CA VAL A 29 -2.18 -4.08 11.63
C VAL A 29 -3.21 -5.20 11.53
N PHE A 30 -2.88 -6.27 10.84
CA PHE A 30 -3.81 -7.38 10.58
C PHE A 30 -3.07 -8.71 10.48
N THR A 31 -3.79 -9.79 10.69
CA THR A 31 -3.30 -11.14 10.38
C THR A 31 -3.91 -11.58 9.07
N SER A 32 -3.08 -12.11 8.16
CA SER A 32 -3.52 -12.72 6.92
C SER A 32 -3.76 -14.21 7.10
N TYR A 33 -4.87 -14.70 6.57
CA TYR A 33 -5.19 -16.12 6.51
C TYR A 33 -5.33 -16.51 5.05
N THR A 34 -4.37 -17.27 4.54
CA THR A 34 -4.36 -17.73 3.15
C THR A 34 -5.56 -18.62 2.89
N THR A 35 -6.40 -18.25 1.93
CA THR A 35 -7.60 -18.97 1.52
C THR A 35 -7.41 -19.69 0.19
N ILE A 36 -6.56 -19.17 -0.68
CA ILE A 36 -6.23 -19.76 -1.98
C ILE A 36 -4.73 -19.57 -2.21
N THR A 37 -4.08 -20.66 -2.61
CA THR A 37 -2.71 -20.62 -3.13
C THR A 37 -2.62 -21.53 -4.36
N LYS A 38 -2.08 -21.01 -5.46
CA LYS A 38 -1.77 -21.79 -6.66
C LYS A 38 -0.31 -21.54 -7.01
N THR A 39 0.43 -22.63 -7.18
CA THR A 39 1.84 -22.56 -7.57
C THR A 39 1.99 -23.09 -8.98
N HIS A 40 2.68 -22.31 -9.82
CA HIS A 40 3.13 -22.73 -11.15
C HIS A 40 4.64 -22.87 -11.12
N ASP A 41 5.07 -24.12 -11.04
CA ASP A 41 6.49 -24.52 -10.92
C ASP A 41 7.02 -24.90 -12.31
N LYS A 42 8.00 -24.15 -12.81
CA LYS A 42 8.68 -24.41 -14.07
C LYS A 42 9.79 -25.46 -13.91
N PRO A 43 10.11 -26.23 -14.95
CA PRO A 43 11.25 -27.13 -14.90
C PRO A 43 12.60 -26.42 -14.67
N PRO A 44 13.52 -27.01 -13.89
CA PRO A 44 13.38 -28.26 -13.13
C PRO A 44 12.52 -28.07 -11.88
N ARG A 45 11.49 -28.93 -11.71
CA ARG A 45 10.57 -28.85 -10.58
C ARG A 45 11.25 -29.12 -9.23
N GLY A 46 10.66 -28.54 -8.16
CA GLY A 46 11.15 -28.72 -6.79
C GLY A 46 12.32 -27.83 -6.42
N LYS A 47 12.67 -26.86 -7.27
CA LYS A 47 13.62 -25.77 -6.97
C LYS A 47 13.00 -24.48 -7.46
N SER A 48 13.21 -23.40 -6.72
CA SER A 48 12.76 -22.07 -7.17
C SER A 48 13.53 -21.64 -8.41
N ASN A 49 12.81 -21.33 -9.47
CA ASN A 49 13.36 -20.93 -10.77
C ASN A 49 12.81 -19.59 -11.21
N ALA A 50 13.54 -18.89 -12.05
CA ALA A 50 13.02 -17.68 -12.68
C ALA A 50 11.76 -17.98 -13.49
N GLY A 51 10.69 -17.24 -13.17
CA GLY A 51 9.38 -17.39 -13.79
C GLY A 51 8.44 -18.37 -13.09
N ASP A 52 8.83 -18.98 -11.97
CA ASP A 52 7.87 -19.61 -11.06
C ASP A 52 6.95 -18.56 -10.48
N THR A 53 5.69 -18.91 -10.28
CA THR A 53 4.71 -17.98 -9.73
C THR A 53 3.89 -18.64 -8.63
N ILE A 54 3.50 -17.82 -7.65
CA ILE A 54 2.57 -18.18 -6.59
C ILE A 54 1.43 -17.17 -6.61
N GLU A 55 0.24 -17.59 -6.98
CA GLU A 55 -0.99 -16.80 -6.82
C GLU A 55 -1.54 -17.03 -5.42
N PHE A 56 -1.94 -15.97 -4.74
CA PHE A 56 -2.50 -16.02 -3.40
C PHE A 56 -3.77 -15.19 -3.27
N LYS A 57 -4.60 -15.59 -2.31
CA LYS A 57 -5.72 -14.80 -1.81
C LYS A 57 -5.84 -15.03 -0.32
N ASP A 58 -5.84 -13.95 0.46
CA ASP A 58 -5.85 -13.99 1.91
C ASP A 58 -7.06 -13.22 2.47
N LEU A 59 -7.61 -13.72 3.56
CA LEU A 59 -8.55 -13.00 4.39
C LEU A 59 -7.77 -12.21 5.45
N LEU A 60 -8.09 -10.92 5.59
CA LEU A 60 -7.44 -10.03 6.55
C LEU A 60 -8.31 -9.85 7.78
N VAL A 61 -7.73 -10.09 8.96
CA VAL A 61 -8.40 -9.99 10.25
C VAL A 61 -7.70 -8.93 11.11
N ALA A 62 -8.46 -7.99 11.63
CA ALA A 62 -7.95 -6.89 12.46
C ALA A 62 -7.29 -7.39 13.74
N THR A 63 -6.07 -6.96 14.03
CA THR A 63 -5.39 -7.23 15.31
C THR A 63 -5.79 -6.24 16.41
N ASP A 64 -6.32 -5.09 16.02
CA ASP A 64 -6.82 -4.02 16.87
C ASP A 64 -8.13 -3.45 16.33
N ASN A 65 -8.79 -2.55 17.09
CA ASN A 65 -9.94 -1.81 16.59
C ASN A 65 -9.47 -0.83 15.52
N GLN A 66 -9.86 -1.04 14.28
CA GLN A 66 -9.42 -0.22 13.14
C GLN A 66 -10.44 -0.26 12.00
N LEU A 67 -10.48 0.78 11.17
CA LEU A 67 -11.37 0.88 10.01
C LEU A 67 -12.86 0.60 10.36
N GLY A 68 -13.31 1.00 11.55
CA GLY A 68 -14.67 0.75 12.03
C GLY A 68 -14.96 -0.71 12.41
N LYS A 69 -13.95 -1.58 12.44
CA LYS A 69 -14.07 -2.98 12.84
C LYS A 69 -13.37 -3.24 14.16
N LYS A 70 -13.98 -4.14 14.97
CA LYS A 70 -13.38 -4.61 16.21
C LYS A 70 -12.24 -5.60 15.95
N LYS A 71 -11.28 -5.67 16.87
CA LYS A 71 -10.27 -6.71 16.93
C LYS A 71 -10.87 -8.10 16.68
N GLY A 72 -10.17 -8.94 15.90
CA GLY A 72 -10.58 -10.29 15.55
C GLY A 72 -11.68 -10.37 14.48
N LYS A 73 -12.10 -9.26 13.89
CA LYS A 73 -13.09 -9.26 12.80
C LYS A 73 -12.42 -9.10 11.44
N PRO A 74 -12.99 -9.70 10.39
CA PRO A 74 -12.55 -9.48 9.02
C PRO A 74 -12.61 -7.99 8.66
N ILE A 75 -11.51 -7.47 8.09
CA ILE A 75 -11.41 -6.08 7.63
C ILE A 75 -11.28 -5.96 6.13
N GLY A 76 -10.91 -7.04 5.45
CA GLY A 76 -10.69 -7.04 4.02
C GLY A 76 -10.12 -8.36 3.53
N TYR A 77 -9.62 -8.30 2.33
CA TYR A 77 -8.89 -9.39 1.69
C TYR A 77 -7.82 -8.82 0.78
N ASP A 78 -6.77 -9.58 0.55
CA ASP A 78 -5.83 -9.30 -0.51
C ASP A 78 -5.75 -10.47 -1.52
N ALA A 79 -5.27 -10.14 -2.69
CA ALA A 79 -5.00 -11.09 -3.75
C ALA A 79 -3.84 -10.58 -4.60
N GLY A 80 -3.00 -11.49 -5.04
CA GLY A 80 -1.84 -11.12 -5.83
C GLY A 80 -1.05 -12.31 -6.34
N THR A 81 0.11 -11.99 -6.87
CA THR A 81 1.05 -12.96 -7.43
C THR A 81 2.46 -12.64 -6.96
N VAL A 82 3.17 -13.65 -6.54
CA VAL A 82 4.63 -13.62 -6.34
C VAL A 82 5.27 -14.26 -7.55
N VAL A 83 6.26 -13.60 -8.12
CA VAL A 83 7.05 -14.09 -9.26
C VAL A 83 8.49 -14.25 -8.82
N TYR A 84 9.08 -15.42 -9.04
CA TYR A 84 10.51 -15.64 -8.86
C TYR A 84 11.26 -15.05 -10.07
N THR A 85 12.07 -14.03 -9.85
CA THR A 85 12.94 -13.43 -10.88
C THR A 85 14.30 -14.16 -10.95
N SER A 86 14.63 -14.91 -9.90
CA SER A 86 15.74 -15.87 -9.83
C SER A 86 15.47 -16.89 -8.74
N ALA A 87 16.38 -17.82 -8.52
CA ALA A 87 16.28 -18.81 -7.42
C ALA A 87 16.17 -18.17 -6.01
N THR A 88 16.60 -16.91 -5.85
CA THR A 88 16.67 -16.20 -4.55
C THR A 88 15.99 -14.84 -4.54
N LYS A 89 15.47 -14.38 -5.68
CA LYS A 89 14.83 -13.07 -5.79
C LYS A 89 13.38 -13.24 -6.19
N GLN A 90 12.52 -12.48 -5.55
CA GLN A 90 11.09 -12.49 -5.77
C GLN A 90 10.58 -11.06 -5.95
N GLU A 91 9.56 -10.92 -6.76
CA GLU A 91 8.72 -9.73 -6.86
C GLU A 91 7.28 -10.12 -6.53
N ILE A 92 6.57 -9.22 -5.91
CA ILE A 92 5.17 -9.39 -5.56
C ILE A 92 4.37 -8.26 -6.18
N GLU A 93 3.17 -8.59 -6.62
CA GLU A 93 2.15 -7.62 -7.02
C GLU A 93 0.81 -8.06 -6.46
N GLY A 94 0.07 -7.13 -5.85
CA GLY A 94 -1.22 -7.47 -5.29
C GLY A 94 -2.06 -6.25 -4.95
N VAL A 95 -3.31 -6.54 -4.62
CA VAL A 95 -4.31 -5.55 -4.23
C VAL A 95 -4.97 -6.00 -2.93
N THR A 96 -4.88 -5.15 -1.92
CA THR A 96 -5.69 -5.27 -0.70
C THR A 96 -6.97 -4.48 -0.87
N THR A 97 -8.11 -5.11 -0.60
CA THR A 97 -9.44 -4.49 -0.63
C THR A 97 -9.99 -4.40 0.78
N PHE A 98 -10.36 -3.20 1.19
CA PHE A 98 -11.09 -2.91 2.41
C PHE A 98 -12.51 -2.51 2.02
N PRO A 99 -13.52 -3.40 2.16
CA PRO A 99 -14.87 -3.16 1.67
C PRO A 99 -15.51 -1.89 2.25
N GLY A 100 -16.06 -1.04 1.37
CA GLY A 100 -16.66 0.24 1.74
C GLY A 100 -15.67 1.37 2.04
N ILE A 101 -14.35 1.10 1.98
CA ILE A 101 -13.30 2.09 2.30
C ILE A 101 -12.42 2.37 1.08
N GLY A 102 -11.90 1.33 0.43
CA GLY A 102 -11.04 1.49 -0.74
C GLY A 102 -10.06 0.33 -0.90
N THR A 103 -9.09 0.54 -1.78
CA THR A 103 -8.06 -0.46 -2.07
C THR A 103 -6.65 0.12 -1.92
N LEU A 104 -5.69 -0.75 -1.65
CA LEU A 104 -4.26 -0.46 -1.71
C LEU A 104 -3.62 -1.45 -2.70
N THR A 105 -2.94 -0.94 -3.71
CA THR A 105 -2.08 -1.74 -4.58
C THR A 105 -0.67 -1.70 -4.04
N PHE A 106 -0.06 -2.84 -3.90
CA PHE A 106 1.34 -2.99 -3.49
C PHE A 106 2.09 -3.78 -4.56
N GLY A 107 3.38 -3.54 -4.68
CA GLY A 107 4.17 -4.27 -5.67
C GLY A 107 5.61 -3.83 -5.76
N GLY A 108 6.45 -4.75 -6.24
CA GLY A 108 7.87 -4.59 -6.45
C GLY A 108 8.70 -5.69 -5.81
N PRO A 109 10.02 -5.49 -5.72
CA PRO A 109 10.93 -6.46 -5.12
C PRO A 109 10.56 -6.75 -3.66
N MET A 110 10.51 -8.02 -3.29
CA MET A 110 10.36 -8.47 -1.91
C MET A 110 11.72 -8.31 -1.20
N LYS A 111 11.83 -7.27 -0.39
CA LYS A 111 13.07 -6.98 0.33
C LYS A 111 12.99 -7.51 1.75
N THR A 112 13.70 -8.61 2.01
CA THR A 112 13.85 -9.15 3.37
C THR A 112 14.77 -8.25 4.18
N MET A 113 14.30 -7.85 5.35
CA MET A 113 15.02 -7.02 6.31
C MET A 113 15.81 -7.89 7.29
N LYS A 114 16.68 -7.27 8.12
CA LYS A 114 17.49 -8.00 9.10
C LYS A 114 16.69 -8.69 10.20
N ASP A 115 15.48 -8.18 10.48
CA ASP A 115 14.54 -8.73 11.46
C ASP A 115 13.64 -9.83 10.87
N GLY A 116 13.90 -10.22 9.61
CA GLY A 116 13.16 -11.25 8.90
C GLY A 116 11.90 -10.74 8.19
N THR A 117 11.42 -9.54 8.45
CA THR A 117 10.25 -8.99 7.76
C THR A 117 10.51 -8.72 6.28
N VAL A 118 9.47 -8.79 5.46
CA VAL A 118 9.55 -8.42 4.04
C VAL A 118 8.85 -7.09 3.83
N HIS A 119 9.53 -6.14 3.19
CA HIS A 119 9.00 -4.82 2.89
C HIS A 119 8.64 -4.71 1.41
N VAL A 120 7.40 -4.29 1.14
CA VAL A 120 6.83 -4.11 -0.20
C VAL A 120 6.27 -2.70 -0.34
N PRO A 121 6.62 -1.93 -1.37
CA PRO A 121 6.06 -0.59 -1.59
C PRO A 121 4.55 -0.61 -1.84
N VAL A 122 3.83 0.38 -1.29
CA VAL A 122 2.47 0.72 -1.71
C VAL A 122 2.56 1.68 -2.89
N VAL A 123 2.04 1.25 -4.04
CA VAL A 123 2.16 1.98 -5.31
C VAL A 123 0.94 2.81 -5.66
N LYS A 124 -0.25 2.42 -5.15
CA LYS A 124 -1.51 3.11 -5.43
C LYS A 124 -2.54 2.87 -4.33
N GLY A 125 -3.42 3.85 -4.11
CA GLY A 125 -4.62 3.71 -3.29
C GLY A 125 -5.86 4.25 -4.00
N THR A 126 -7.03 3.71 -3.66
CA THR A 126 -8.35 4.18 -4.13
C THR A 126 -9.28 4.44 -2.95
N GLY A 127 -10.43 5.08 -3.20
CA GLY A 127 -11.36 5.44 -2.13
C GLY A 127 -10.69 6.32 -1.08
N SER A 128 -10.85 5.99 0.19
CA SER A 128 -10.23 6.69 1.31
C SER A 128 -8.70 6.57 1.35
N PHE A 129 -8.11 5.68 0.55
CA PHE A 129 -6.67 5.53 0.38
C PHE A 129 -6.12 6.27 -0.84
N LYS A 130 -6.92 7.08 -1.53
CA LYS A 130 -6.45 7.84 -2.69
C LYS A 130 -5.25 8.71 -2.31
N GLY A 131 -4.15 8.56 -3.07
CA GLY A 131 -2.89 9.26 -2.81
C GLY A 131 -2.03 8.65 -1.70
N ALA A 132 -2.41 7.49 -1.16
CA ALA A 132 -1.60 6.76 -0.19
C ALA A 132 -0.20 6.47 -0.74
N LYS A 133 0.79 6.67 0.13
CA LYS A 133 2.18 6.21 -0.06
C LYS A 133 2.61 5.48 1.20
N GLY A 134 3.48 4.50 1.06
CA GLY A 134 3.97 3.77 2.22
C GLY A 134 4.51 2.40 1.87
N ILE A 135 4.49 1.53 2.85
CA ILE A 135 4.97 0.15 2.72
C ILE A 135 3.98 -0.82 3.35
N LEU A 136 3.90 -2.00 2.79
CA LEU A 136 3.39 -3.20 3.41
C LEU A 136 4.58 -3.94 4.04
N ILE A 137 4.52 -4.19 5.33
CA ILE A 137 5.46 -5.02 6.07
C ILE A 137 4.79 -6.37 6.27
N ILE A 138 5.36 -7.42 5.69
CA ILE A 138 4.89 -8.79 5.83
C ILE A 138 5.71 -9.45 6.93
N GLY A 139 5.03 -9.94 7.98
CA GLY A 139 5.68 -10.65 9.07
C GLY A 139 6.14 -12.04 8.62
N GLU A 140 7.32 -12.44 9.07
CA GLU A 140 7.90 -13.74 8.69
C GLU A 140 7.31 -14.94 9.47
N GLY A 141 7.26 -16.07 8.74
CA GLY A 141 7.40 -17.41 9.30
C GLY A 141 6.20 -18.04 9.99
N SER A 142 5.11 -17.35 10.22
CA SER A 142 3.90 -18.02 10.72
C SER A 142 2.63 -17.32 10.22
N GLN A 143 1.57 -18.11 9.97
CA GLN A 143 0.21 -17.61 9.74
C GLN A 143 -0.32 -16.72 10.89
N LYS A 144 0.48 -16.47 11.92
CA LYS A 144 0.15 -15.67 13.10
C LYS A 144 0.97 -14.38 13.19
N ALA A 145 2.02 -14.21 12.38
CA ALA A 145 2.76 -12.96 12.35
C ALA A 145 1.89 -11.85 11.74
N PRO A 146 1.76 -10.70 12.39
CA PRO A 146 0.94 -9.61 11.85
C PRO A 146 1.62 -9.00 10.62
N ASN A 147 0.80 -8.71 9.63
CA ASN A 147 1.17 -7.84 8.53
C ASN A 147 0.79 -6.40 8.87
N THR A 148 1.55 -5.44 8.39
CA THR A 148 1.35 -4.04 8.75
C THR A 148 1.45 -3.14 7.53
N TYR A 149 0.43 -2.32 7.28
CA TYR A 149 0.57 -1.17 6.41
C TYR A 149 1.02 0.04 7.22
N VAL A 150 2.12 0.67 6.80
CA VAL A 150 2.56 1.98 7.28
C VAL A 150 2.36 2.97 6.14
N LEU A 151 1.34 3.83 6.28
CA LEU A 151 0.86 4.71 5.21
C LEU A 151 1.01 6.19 5.59
N ARG A 152 1.22 7.02 4.57
CA ARG A 152 1.02 8.47 4.61
C ARG A 152 -0.12 8.79 3.65
N LEU A 153 -1.15 9.44 4.16
CA LEU A 153 -2.35 9.82 3.42
C LEU A 153 -2.47 11.34 3.34
N PRO A 154 -2.95 11.88 2.22
CA PRO A 154 -3.24 13.32 2.11
C PRO A 154 -4.43 13.76 2.98
N HIS A 155 -5.29 12.80 3.40
CA HIS A 155 -6.47 13.04 4.22
C HIS A 155 -6.65 11.91 5.24
N PRO A 156 -7.27 12.19 6.42
CA PRO A 156 -7.70 11.12 7.33
C PRO A 156 -8.66 10.15 6.64
N ILE A 157 -8.65 8.88 7.07
CA ILE A 157 -9.62 7.89 6.60
C ILE A 157 -10.97 8.20 7.25
N PRO A 158 -12.03 8.55 6.50
CA PRO A 158 -13.36 8.68 7.06
C PRO A 158 -13.84 7.30 7.50
N LEU A 159 -14.18 7.17 8.79
CA LEU A 159 -14.73 5.93 9.31
C LEU A 159 -16.21 5.82 8.92
N PRO A 160 -16.71 4.63 8.57
CA PRO A 160 -18.13 4.41 8.36
C PRO A 160 -18.92 4.82 9.61
N GLY A 161 -19.86 5.77 9.46
CA GLY A 161 -20.71 6.25 10.58
C GLY A 161 -20.19 7.50 11.30
N SER A 162 -19.17 8.20 10.78
CA SER A 162 -18.68 9.50 11.30
C SER A 162 -19.26 10.71 10.57
N ALA A 163 -20.46 10.58 10.00
CA ALA A 163 -21.21 11.70 9.40
C ALA A 163 -22.36 12.12 10.34
#